data_a8d426362882169afe348edc2e69781c
#
_entry.id   a8d426362882169afe348edc2e69781c
#
_cell.length_a   1.000
_cell.length_b   1.000
_cell.length_c   1.000
_cell.angle_alpha   90.00
_cell.angle_beta   90.00
_cell.angle_gamma   90.00
#
_symmetry.space_group_name_H-M   'P 1'
#
loop_
_entity.id
_entity.type
_entity.pdbx_description
1 polymer ?
#
loop_
_entity_poly.entity_id
_entity_poly.type
_entity_poly.pdbx_seq_one_letter_code
_entity_poly.pdbx_strand_id
1 'polypeptide(L)'
;MSTQPPEDDPFLKKPQDNTPPSGDPYGSTPPPPPPPPPSGSPYDNAPPPPYDPNAYGGGAGYGATDPLAGMPPLADSGKRVLARIIDIVIISAVIWLILLIFGGFKYDTDHVNYGRQAGQSLLAAVLYIGYDVYMTVKQQGQTVGKRIMKLRVANLNDGSIPTVQTALVRAAVLWLPAVFCCACIWTAICGGWSFFDKPYKQGLHDKAGKTVVVSA
;
A
#
# COMPACT_ATOMS: atom_id res chain seq x y z
N MET A 1 -47.46 6.67 55.78
CA MET A 1 -46.14 6.88 55.17
C MET A 1 -46.16 6.19 53.80
N SER A 2 -46.31 6.97 52.76
CA SER A 2 -46.44 6.54 51.39
C SER A 2 -45.03 6.61 50.77
N THR A 3 -44.49 5.49 50.31
CA THR A 3 -43.23 5.44 49.56
C THR A 3 -43.55 5.28 48.07
N GLN A 4 -43.47 6.38 47.36
CA GLN A 4 -43.44 6.39 45.88
C GLN A 4 -42.11 5.83 45.40
N PRO A 5 -42.10 5.00 44.33
CA PRO A 5 -40.86 4.60 43.68
C PRO A 5 -40.34 5.74 42.79
N PRO A 6 -39.03 5.83 42.56
CA PRO A 6 -38.42 6.88 41.73
C PRO A 6 -38.75 6.70 40.23
N GLU A 7 -39.17 7.82 39.65
CA GLU A 7 -39.41 7.98 38.21
C GLU A 7 -38.10 8.09 37.45
N ASP A 8 -38.15 7.47 36.27
CA ASP A 8 -37.36 7.79 35.08
C ASP A 8 -35.83 7.59 35.11
N ASP A 9 -35.44 6.37 34.82
CA ASP A 9 -34.10 6.07 34.30
C ASP A 9 -34.13 6.16 32.76
N PRO A 10 -33.42 7.13 32.12
CA PRO A 10 -33.45 7.32 30.67
C PRO A 10 -32.79 6.20 29.86
N PHE A 11 -32.21 5.18 30.51
CA PHE A 11 -31.54 4.06 29.83
C PHE A 11 -32.30 2.75 29.79
N LEU A 12 -33.50 2.69 30.40
CA LEU A 12 -34.36 1.50 30.32
C LEU A 12 -35.25 1.58 29.07
N LYS A 13 -34.87 0.84 28.02
CA LYS A 13 -35.71 0.59 26.85
C LYS A 13 -36.99 -0.09 27.32
N LYS A 14 -38.14 0.59 27.16
CA LYS A 14 -39.47 -0.02 27.31
C LYS A 14 -39.60 -1.21 26.36
N PRO A 15 -40.16 -2.34 26.78
CA PRO A 15 -40.55 -3.41 25.89
C PRO A 15 -41.57 -2.90 24.86
N GLN A 16 -41.30 -3.09 23.58
CA GLN A 16 -42.26 -2.85 22.51
C GLN A 16 -43.37 -3.90 22.62
N ASP A 17 -44.58 -3.43 22.92
CA ASP A 17 -45.78 -4.24 22.94
C ASP A 17 -46.18 -4.58 21.51
N ASN A 18 -45.82 -5.79 21.04
CA ASN A 18 -46.20 -6.34 19.76
C ASN A 18 -47.55 -7.05 19.85
N THR A 19 -48.60 -6.32 20.19
CA THR A 19 -49.97 -6.82 19.99
C THR A 19 -50.39 -6.53 18.54
N PRO A 20 -50.67 -7.55 17.71
CA PRO A 20 -51.23 -7.34 16.40
C PRO A 20 -52.66 -6.82 16.51
N PRO A 21 -53.06 -5.85 15.68
CA PRO A 21 -54.45 -5.41 15.67
C PRO A 21 -55.36 -6.54 15.17
N SER A 22 -56.40 -6.81 15.93
CA SER A 22 -57.41 -7.79 15.61
C SER A 22 -58.20 -7.40 14.37
N GLY A 23 -58.25 -8.32 13.47
CA GLY A 23 -59.04 -8.68 12.35
C GLY A 23 -60.05 -7.75 11.70
N ASP A 24 -59.86 -7.62 10.37
CA ASP A 24 -60.98 -7.43 9.47
C ASP A 24 -61.28 -8.73 8.70
N PRO A 25 -62.56 -9.13 8.55
CA PRO A 25 -62.94 -10.41 7.98
C PRO A 25 -63.21 -10.34 6.45
N TYR A 26 -62.44 -9.57 5.70
CA TYR A 26 -62.51 -9.59 4.24
C TYR A 26 -61.16 -9.88 3.65
N GLY A 27 -61.10 -11.04 2.97
CA GLY A 27 -59.94 -11.64 2.36
C GLY A 27 -59.17 -10.71 1.48
N SER A 28 -57.93 -10.40 1.92
CA SER A 28 -56.89 -9.90 1.04
C SER A 28 -56.15 -11.11 0.47
N THR A 29 -56.28 -11.32 -0.82
CA THR A 29 -55.38 -12.19 -1.57
C THR A 29 -53.92 -11.80 -1.29
N PRO A 30 -53.02 -12.74 -1.02
CA PRO A 30 -51.62 -12.43 -0.84
C PRO A 30 -51.09 -11.72 -2.11
N PRO A 31 -50.21 -10.73 -1.97
CA PRO A 31 -49.63 -10.09 -3.14
C PRO A 31 -48.94 -11.14 -4.02
N PRO A 32 -49.03 -11.01 -5.33
CA PRO A 32 -48.38 -11.94 -6.24
C PRO A 32 -46.87 -11.98 -5.94
N PRO A 33 -46.25 -13.16 -6.04
CA PRO A 33 -44.82 -13.26 -5.86
C PRO A 33 -44.10 -12.31 -6.82
N PRO A 34 -42.97 -11.69 -6.44
CA PRO A 34 -42.22 -10.85 -7.34
C PRO A 34 -41.85 -11.65 -8.59
N PRO A 35 -41.87 -11.02 -9.80
CA PRO A 35 -41.49 -11.70 -11.01
C PRO A 35 -40.09 -12.29 -10.86
N PRO A 36 -39.83 -13.49 -11.37
CA PRO A 36 -38.49 -14.06 -11.40
C PRO A 36 -37.54 -13.07 -12.06
N PRO A 37 -36.28 -12.92 -11.59
CA PRO A 37 -35.32 -12.09 -12.24
C PRO A 37 -35.16 -12.53 -13.69
N PRO A 38 -34.97 -11.61 -14.65
CA PRO A 38 -34.81 -11.95 -16.04
C PRO A 38 -33.68 -12.96 -16.20
N SER A 39 -34.01 -14.16 -16.63
CA SER A 39 -33.04 -15.20 -16.98
C SER A 39 -32.33 -14.76 -18.24
N GLY A 40 -31.08 -14.45 -18.18
CA GLY A 40 -30.24 -14.12 -19.31
C GLY A 40 -29.50 -12.80 -19.15
N SER A 41 -28.47 -12.80 -18.27
CA SER A 41 -27.40 -11.81 -18.36
C SER A 41 -26.62 -12.09 -19.66
N PRO A 42 -26.31 -11.07 -20.49
CA PRO A 42 -25.44 -11.26 -21.66
C PRO A 42 -24.08 -11.85 -21.35
N TYR A 43 -23.77 -12.03 -20.04
CA TYR A 43 -22.51 -12.58 -19.54
C TYR A 43 -22.55 -14.06 -19.16
N ASP A 44 -23.73 -14.71 -19.22
CA ASP A 44 -23.86 -16.13 -18.80
C ASP A 44 -23.21 -17.13 -19.75
N ASN A 45 -22.82 -16.71 -20.97
CA ASN A 45 -22.12 -17.55 -21.96
C ASN A 45 -20.68 -17.13 -22.24
N ALA A 46 -20.11 -16.16 -21.48
CA ALA A 46 -18.72 -15.86 -21.60
C ALA A 46 -17.92 -16.94 -20.86
N PRO A 47 -16.92 -17.58 -21.49
CA PRO A 47 -16.01 -18.46 -20.74
C PRO A 47 -15.40 -17.66 -19.58
N PRO A 48 -15.25 -18.28 -18.40
CA PRO A 48 -14.61 -17.60 -17.28
C PRO A 48 -13.26 -17.05 -17.74
N PRO A 49 -12.93 -15.82 -17.35
CA PRO A 49 -11.65 -15.24 -17.72
C PRO A 49 -10.53 -16.20 -17.28
N PRO A 50 -9.44 -16.32 -18.06
CA PRO A 50 -8.32 -17.19 -17.70
C PRO A 50 -7.90 -16.88 -16.26
N TYR A 51 -7.66 -17.93 -15.47
CA TYR A 51 -7.16 -17.80 -14.11
C TYR A 51 -5.84 -17.02 -14.15
N ASP A 52 -5.88 -15.74 -13.73
CA ASP A 52 -4.68 -14.95 -13.52
C ASP A 52 -4.23 -15.15 -12.06
N PRO A 53 -3.13 -15.89 -11.83
CA PRO A 53 -2.62 -16.10 -10.47
C PRO A 53 -2.17 -14.79 -9.80
N ASN A 54 -2.13 -13.68 -10.53
CA ASN A 54 -1.85 -12.34 -10.03
C ASN A 54 -3.12 -11.50 -9.79
N ALA A 55 -4.28 -11.97 -10.21
CA ALA A 55 -5.56 -11.36 -9.90
C ALA A 55 -5.93 -11.65 -8.43
N TYR A 56 -5.22 -11.04 -7.49
CA TYR A 56 -5.66 -10.97 -6.11
C TYR A 56 -6.77 -9.92 -5.99
N GLY A 57 -7.95 -10.32 -6.44
CA GLY A 57 -9.17 -9.59 -6.23
C GLY A 57 -10.27 -10.55 -5.86
N GLY A 58 -10.73 -10.52 -4.63
CA GLY A 58 -11.99 -11.12 -4.23
C GLY A 58 -11.91 -12.52 -3.63
N GLY A 59 -11.31 -12.63 -2.45
CA GLY A 59 -11.78 -13.58 -1.44
C GLY A 59 -12.95 -12.94 -0.73
N ALA A 60 -14.16 -13.42 -0.94
CA ALA A 60 -15.32 -13.06 -0.14
C ALA A 60 -15.06 -13.45 1.32
N GLY A 61 -14.69 -12.50 2.14
CA GLY A 61 -14.46 -12.62 3.57
C GLY A 61 -15.04 -11.41 4.28
N TYR A 62 -16.22 -11.58 4.80
CA TYR A 62 -16.84 -10.88 5.92
C TYR A 62 -16.40 -9.43 6.23
N GLY A 63 -17.12 -8.44 5.72
CA GLY A 63 -17.39 -7.19 6.44
C GLY A 63 -16.30 -6.13 6.55
N ALA A 64 -15.08 -6.37 6.11
CA ALA A 64 -14.07 -5.32 5.98
C ALA A 64 -14.03 -4.89 4.51
N THR A 65 -14.26 -3.61 4.23
CA THR A 65 -14.02 -3.02 2.91
C THR A 65 -12.58 -3.32 2.52
N ASP A 66 -12.39 -4.09 1.45
CA ASP A 66 -11.05 -4.40 0.93
C ASP A 66 -10.32 -3.07 0.63
N PRO A 67 -9.21 -2.76 1.32
CA PRO A 67 -8.46 -1.52 1.09
C PRO A 67 -7.96 -1.38 -0.35
N LEU A 68 -7.94 -2.45 -1.12
CA LEU A 68 -7.54 -2.47 -2.53
C LEU A 68 -8.72 -2.31 -3.49
N ALA A 69 -9.96 -2.26 -2.98
CA ALA A 69 -11.14 -2.07 -3.83
C ALA A 69 -11.03 -0.74 -4.60
N GLY A 70 -11.11 -0.80 -5.92
CA GLY A 70 -10.98 0.37 -6.80
C GLY A 70 -9.54 0.81 -7.10
N MET A 71 -8.51 0.16 -6.54
CA MET A 71 -7.12 0.42 -6.92
C MET A 71 -6.71 -0.40 -8.16
N PRO A 72 -5.75 0.09 -8.95
CA PRO A 72 -5.10 -0.72 -9.97
C PRO A 72 -4.48 -1.99 -9.39
N PRO A 73 -4.30 -3.05 -10.19
CA PRO A 73 -3.74 -4.31 -9.70
C PRO A 73 -2.37 -4.11 -9.07
N LEU A 74 -2.09 -4.90 -8.04
CA LEU A 74 -0.79 -4.90 -7.38
C LEU A 74 0.33 -5.22 -8.37
N ALA A 75 1.41 -4.46 -8.29
CA ALA A 75 2.56 -4.67 -9.13
C ALA A 75 3.22 -6.03 -8.88
N ASP A 76 3.71 -6.65 -9.93
CA ASP A 76 4.55 -7.83 -9.84
C ASP A 76 5.83 -7.54 -9.06
N SER A 77 6.25 -8.48 -8.18
CA SER A 77 7.43 -8.30 -7.34
C SER A 77 8.73 -8.20 -8.15
N GLY A 78 8.83 -8.94 -9.26
CA GLY A 78 9.98 -8.86 -10.15
C GLY A 78 10.12 -7.48 -10.80
N LYS A 79 9.03 -6.89 -11.27
CA LYS A 79 9.02 -5.52 -11.82
C LYS A 79 9.43 -4.48 -10.78
N ARG A 80 9.02 -4.66 -9.51
CA ARG A 80 9.42 -3.76 -8.40
C ARG A 80 10.92 -3.82 -8.15
N VAL A 81 11.50 -5.03 -8.13
CA VAL A 81 12.95 -5.21 -7.96
C VAL A 81 13.70 -4.58 -9.13
N LEU A 82 13.27 -4.83 -10.36
CA LEU A 82 13.91 -4.26 -11.55
C LEU A 82 13.83 -2.72 -11.56
N ALA A 83 12.67 -2.15 -11.22
CA ALA A 83 12.53 -0.71 -11.06
C ALA A 83 13.52 -0.15 -10.03
N ARG A 84 13.72 -0.85 -8.90
CA ARG A 84 14.65 -0.43 -7.86
C ARG A 84 16.10 -0.52 -8.31
N ILE A 85 16.48 -1.56 -9.06
CA ILE A 85 17.82 -1.68 -9.64
C ILE A 85 18.12 -0.50 -10.59
N ILE A 86 17.17 -0.14 -11.45
CA ILE A 86 17.30 1.01 -12.35
C ILE A 86 17.51 2.30 -11.55
N ASP A 87 16.72 2.54 -10.50
CA ASP A 87 16.87 3.73 -9.64
C ASP A 87 18.24 3.76 -8.97
N ILE A 88 18.70 2.62 -8.43
CA ILE A 88 20.04 2.52 -7.80
C ILE A 88 21.13 2.85 -8.79
N VAL A 89 21.09 2.31 -10.01
CA VAL A 89 22.09 2.57 -11.05
C VAL A 89 22.14 4.06 -11.39
N ILE A 90 20.97 4.69 -11.59
CA ILE A 90 20.90 6.13 -11.93
C ILE A 90 21.51 6.97 -10.81
N ILE A 91 21.09 6.77 -9.57
CA ILE A 91 21.58 7.57 -8.44
C ILE A 91 23.05 7.29 -8.15
N SER A 92 23.49 6.02 -8.25
CA SER A 92 24.91 5.68 -8.11
C SER A 92 25.78 6.38 -9.15
N ALA A 93 25.31 6.47 -10.39
CA ALA A 93 26.03 7.20 -11.43
C ALA A 93 26.14 8.70 -11.12
N VAL A 94 25.06 9.31 -10.59
CA VAL A 94 25.08 10.72 -10.16
C VAL A 94 26.07 10.92 -9.00
N ILE A 95 26.03 10.05 -7.98
CA ILE A 95 26.95 10.11 -6.84
C ILE A 95 28.39 9.96 -7.32
N TRP A 96 28.64 9.01 -8.21
CA TRP A 96 29.96 8.78 -8.77
C TRP A 96 30.50 10.02 -9.51
N LEU A 97 29.68 10.68 -10.32
CA LEU A 97 30.04 11.92 -11.01
C LEU A 97 30.35 13.05 -10.01
N ILE A 98 29.53 13.20 -8.97
CA ILE A 98 29.77 14.21 -7.93
C ILE A 98 31.13 13.95 -7.23
N LEU A 99 31.37 12.71 -6.83
CA LEU A 99 32.63 12.34 -6.16
C LEU A 99 33.85 12.51 -7.09
N LEU A 100 33.68 12.29 -8.38
CA LEU A 100 34.76 12.51 -9.37
C LEU A 100 35.10 14.00 -9.48
N ILE A 101 34.09 14.86 -9.58
CA ILE A 101 34.27 16.32 -9.72
C ILE A 101 34.93 16.90 -8.45
N PHE A 102 34.50 16.47 -7.27
CA PHE A 102 35.00 16.98 -5.99
C PHE A 102 36.24 16.24 -5.45
N GLY A 103 36.88 15.39 -6.25
CA GLY A 103 38.08 14.67 -5.87
C GLY A 103 37.88 13.65 -4.74
N GLY A 104 36.66 13.10 -4.64
CA GLY A 104 36.29 12.13 -3.60
C GLY A 104 37.01 10.78 -3.73
N PHE A 105 37.60 10.46 -4.86
CA PHE A 105 38.30 9.19 -5.15
C PHE A 105 39.78 9.18 -4.83
N LYS A 106 40.22 9.93 -3.83
CA LYS A 106 41.59 9.73 -3.35
C LYS A 106 41.64 8.42 -2.56
N TYR A 107 42.09 7.37 -3.19
CA TYR A 107 42.41 6.10 -2.53
C TYR A 107 43.73 6.28 -1.80
N ASP A 108 43.63 6.36 -0.48
CA ASP A 108 44.77 6.19 0.41
C ASP A 108 44.78 4.71 0.79
N THR A 109 45.72 3.97 0.24
CA THR A 109 45.83 2.51 0.46
C THR A 109 46.37 2.17 1.83
N ASP A 110 47.04 3.13 2.48
CA ASP A 110 47.77 2.88 3.72
C ASP A 110 46.93 3.19 4.96
N HIS A 111 45.92 4.06 4.84
CA HIS A 111 45.06 4.44 5.95
C HIS A 111 43.60 4.57 5.57
N VAL A 112 42.73 3.79 6.21
CA VAL A 112 41.27 3.92 6.05
C VAL A 112 40.81 5.20 6.73
N ASN A 113 40.47 6.22 5.96
CA ASN A 113 39.94 7.46 6.50
C ASN A 113 38.43 7.33 6.80
N TYR A 114 38.11 6.89 8.01
CA TYR A 114 36.71 6.69 8.46
C TYR A 114 35.86 7.95 8.33
N GLY A 115 36.43 9.14 8.57
CA GLY A 115 35.69 10.40 8.44
C GLY A 115 35.25 10.68 7.00
N ARG A 116 36.11 10.44 6.02
CA ARG A 116 35.79 10.57 4.59
C ARG A 116 34.74 9.55 4.18
N GLN A 117 34.88 8.30 4.60
CA GLN A 117 33.94 7.23 4.28
C GLN A 117 32.55 7.53 4.88
N ALA A 118 32.48 7.98 6.13
CA ALA A 118 31.25 8.39 6.75
C ALA A 118 30.60 9.58 6.03
N GLY A 119 31.39 10.57 5.62
CA GLY A 119 30.90 11.71 4.84
C GLY A 119 30.31 11.30 3.48
N GLN A 120 30.99 10.41 2.77
CA GLN A 120 30.48 9.88 1.49
C GLN A 120 29.21 9.06 1.67
N SER A 121 29.12 8.23 2.71
CA SER A 121 27.93 7.44 3.03
C SER A 121 26.77 8.35 3.40
N LEU A 122 27.00 9.41 4.17
CA LEU A 122 25.97 10.39 4.52
C LEU A 122 25.47 11.14 3.27
N LEU A 123 26.39 11.60 2.41
CA LEU A 123 26.03 12.22 1.14
C LEU A 123 25.16 11.29 0.29
N ALA A 124 25.56 10.03 0.16
CA ALA A 124 24.80 9.02 -0.56
C ALA A 124 23.39 8.84 0.04
N ALA A 125 23.29 8.73 1.37
CA ALA A 125 21.98 8.60 2.04
C ALA A 125 21.07 9.79 1.74
N VAL A 126 21.58 11.01 1.85
CA VAL A 126 20.82 12.23 1.58
C VAL A 126 20.33 12.26 0.13
N LEU A 127 21.18 11.91 -0.82
CA LEU A 127 20.82 11.88 -2.24
C LEU A 127 19.78 10.80 -2.54
N TYR A 128 19.94 9.58 -2.01
CA TYR A 128 18.98 8.51 -2.21
C TYR A 128 17.62 8.84 -1.57
N ILE A 129 17.60 9.31 -0.33
CA ILE A 129 16.37 9.69 0.36
C ILE A 129 15.71 10.87 -0.35
N GLY A 130 16.47 11.91 -0.66
CA GLY A 130 15.99 13.10 -1.35
C GLY A 130 15.36 12.78 -2.70
N TYR A 131 16.05 11.94 -3.50
CA TYR A 131 15.52 11.48 -4.78
C TYR A 131 14.22 10.69 -4.62
N ASP A 132 14.18 9.69 -3.72
CA ASP A 132 13.00 8.82 -3.55
C ASP A 132 11.79 9.65 -3.07
N VAL A 133 12.01 10.56 -2.11
CA VAL A 133 10.95 11.45 -1.60
C VAL A 133 10.49 12.42 -2.68
N TYR A 134 11.41 13.15 -3.32
CA TYR A 134 11.08 14.13 -4.35
C TYR A 134 10.29 13.50 -5.49
N MET A 135 10.78 12.38 -6.03
CA MET A 135 10.14 11.70 -7.15
C MET A 135 8.78 11.11 -6.73
N THR A 136 8.68 10.49 -5.56
CA THR A 136 7.41 9.93 -5.08
C THR A 136 6.35 11.01 -4.91
N VAL A 137 6.69 12.17 -4.38
CA VAL A 137 5.72 13.24 -4.11
C VAL A 137 5.38 14.04 -5.37
N LYS A 138 6.40 14.41 -6.17
CA LYS A 138 6.22 15.31 -7.33
C LYS A 138 5.85 14.59 -8.63
N GLN A 139 6.18 13.31 -8.74
CA GLN A 139 5.96 12.50 -9.94
C GLN A 139 4.88 11.41 -9.73
N GLN A 140 3.82 11.76 -9.01
CA GLN A 140 2.62 10.92 -8.82
C GLN A 140 2.94 9.49 -8.30
N GLY A 141 3.86 9.38 -7.36
CA GLY A 141 4.26 8.08 -6.79
C GLY A 141 5.28 7.31 -7.63
N GLN A 142 5.86 7.94 -8.65
CA GLN A 142 6.76 7.27 -9.59
C GLN A 142 8.20 7.77 -9.48
N THR A 143 9.16 6.89 -9.23
CA THR A 143 10.58 7.13 -9.52
C THR A 143 10.86 6.84 -11.00
N VAL A 144 12.04 7.20 -11.51
CA VAL A 144 12.39 6.95 -12.92
C VAL A 144 12.28 5.46 -13.25
N GLY A 145 12.83 4.58 -12.40
CA GLY A 145 12.74 3.13 -12.61
C GLY A 145 11.29 2.64 -12.57
N LYS A 146 10.47 3.14 -11.63
CA LYS A 146 9.04 2.78 -11.57
C LYS A 146 8.26 3.29 -12.79
N ARG A 147 8.59 4.48 -13.29
CA ARG A 147 7.96 5.01 -14.52
C ARG A 147 8.26 4.13 -15.72
N ILE A 148 9.52 3.68 -15.90
CA ILE A 148 9.91 2.75 -16.97
C ILE A 148 9.15 1.44 -16.86
N MET A 149 8.95 0.94 -15.65
CA MET A 149 8.24 -0.31 -15.39
C MET A 149 6.71 -0.16 -15.29
N LYS A 150 6.17 1.05 -15.52
CA LYS A 150 4.74 1.38 -15.41
C LYS A 150 4.17 1.02 -14.02
N LEU A 151 4.86 1.47 -12.98
CA LEU A 151 4.50 1.26 -11.58
C LEU A 151 4.35 2.59 -10.86
N ARG A 152 3.50 2.62 -9.83
CA ARG A 152 3.40 3.77 -8.91
C ARG A 152 3.24 3.32 -7.46
N VAL A 153 3.66 4.16 -6.54
CA VAL A 153 3.39 4.01 -5.11
C VAL A 153 2.07 4.68 -4.80
N ALA A 154 1.24 4.01 -4.04
CA ALA A 154 -0.04 4.52 -3.58
C ALA A 154 -0.19 4.27 -2.07
N ASN A 155 -0.94 5.09 -1.38
CA ASN A 155 -1.35 4.82 0.00
C ASN A 155 -2.25 3.58 0.05
N LEU A 156 -2.05 2.74 1.05
CA LEU A 156 -2.82 1.51 1.19
C LEU A 156 -4.32 1.76 1.42
N ASN A 157 -4.67 2.85 2.12
CA ASN A 157 -6.04 3.08 2.58
C ASN A 157 -6.96 3.64 1.47
N ASP A 158 -6.43 4.45 0.56
CA ASP A 158 -7.22 5.24 -0.38
C ASP A 158 -6.65 5.30 -1.80
N GLY A 159 -5.52 4.66 -2.05
CA GLY A 159 -4.86 4.68 -3.36
C GLY A 159 -4.30 6.04 -3.79
N SER A 160 -4.34 7.04 -2.90
CA SER A 160 -3.82 8.38 -3.16
C SER A 160 -2.28 8.41 -3.26
N ILE A 161 -1.75 9.51 -3.74
CA ILE A 161 -0.30 9.74 -3.79
C ILE A 161 0.21 9.91 -2.36
N PRO A 162 1.32 9.24 -1.98
CA PRO A 162 1.90 9.39 -0.64
C PRO A 162 2.28 10.82 -0.33
N THR A 163 1.99 11.25 0.91
CA THR A 163 2.42 12.55 1.43
C THR A 163 3.94 12.59 1.59
N VAL A 164 4.51 13.80 1.74
CA VAL A 164 5.95 13.97 2.02
C VAL A 164 6.38 13.16 3.24
N GLN A 165 5.58 13.18 4.31
CA GLN A 165 5.87 12.44 5.54
C GLN A 165 5.91 10.92 5.29
N THR A 166 4.91 10.38 4.60
CA THR A 166 4.83 8.97 4.23
C THR A 166 6.03 8.56 3.35
N ALA A 167 6.34 9.39 2.35
CA ALA A 167 7.48 9.14 1.46
C ALA A 167 8.81 9.19 2.21
N LEU A 168 8.96 10.13 3.18
CA LEU A 168 10.16 10.24 4.00
C LEU A 168 10.35 9.02 4.92
N VAL A 169 9.30 8.61 5.64
CA VAL A 169 9.36 7.41 6.51
C VAL A 169 9.76 6.19 5.68
N ARG A 170 9.15 6.02 4.52
CA ARG A 170 9.44 4.93 3.60
C ARG A 170 10.89 4.94 3.11
N ALA A 171 11.37 6.10 2.66
CA ALA A 171 12.74 6.27 2.18
C ALA A 171 13.76 6.10 3.32
N ALA A 172 13.46 6.62 4.51
CA ALA A 172 14.33 6.48 5.68
C ALA A 172 14.49 5.01 6.09
N VAL A 173 13.40 4.26 6.20
CA VAL A 173 13.46 2.81 6.53
C VAL A 173 14.24 2.02 5.49
N LEU A 174 14.19 2.42 4.22
CA LEU A 174 14.93 1.74 3.17
C LEU A 174 16.42 2.08 3.18
N TRP A 175 16.77 3.36 3.32
CA TRP A 175 18.13 3.85 3.07
C TRP A 175 18.98 4.05 4.31
N LEU A 176 18.39 4.42 5.49
CA LEU A 176 19.20 4.63 6.70
C LEU A 176 19.92 3.37 7.17
N PRO A 177 19.27 2.20 7.29
CA PRO A 177 20.00 1.00 7.69
C PRO A 177 21.01 0.55 6.62
N ALA A 178 20.74 0.82 5.34
CA ALA A 178 21.65 0.51 4.25
C ALA A 178 22.99 1.26 4.35
N VAL A 179 23.00 2.45 4.96
CA VAL A 179 24.22 3.26 5.16
C VAL A 179 25.09 2.69 6.27
N PHE A 180 24.49 2.15 7.33
CA PHE A 180 25.20 1.62 8.50
C PHE A 180 25.53 0.14 8.41
N CYS A 181 24.76 -0.61 7.65
CA CYS A 181 24.96 -2.04 7.41
C CYS A 181 25.17 -2.31 5.93
N CYS A 182 25.49 -3.56 5.57
CA CYS A 182 25.67 -3.99 4.19
C CYS A 182 24.48 -3.57 3.31
N ALA A 183 24.62 -2.49 2.56
CA ALA A 183 23.56 -1.86 1.77
C ALA A 183 22.84 -2.87 0.86
N CYS A 184 23.59 -3.78 0.24
CA CYS A 184 23.06 -4.81 -0.65
C CYS A 184 22.16 -5.80 0.09
N ILE A 185 22.56 -6.22 1.30
CA ILE A 185 21.80 -7.21 2.09
C ILE A 185 20.49 -6.57 2.58
N TRP A 186 20.55 -5.36 3.13
CA TRP A 186 19.37 -4.69 3.63
C TRP A 186 18.34 -4.40 2.53
N THR A 187 18.80 -3.87 1.39
CA THR A 187 17.91 -3.60 0.25
C THR A 187 17.32 -4.89 -0.33
N ALA A 188 18.11 -5.98 -0.35
CA ALA A 188 17.62 -7.29 -0.77
C ALA A 188 16.55 -7.84 0.20
N ILE A 189 16.75 -7.70 1.52
CA ILE A 189 15.75 -8.08 2.53
C ILE A 189 14.48 -7.25 2.35
N CYS A 190 14.61 -5.92 2.27
CA CYS A 190 13.46 -5.02 2.12
C CYS A 190 12.66 -5.28 0.83
N GLY A 191 13.32 -5.54 -0.28
CA GLY A 191 12.69 -5.86 -1.57
C GLY A 191 12.18 -7.29 -1.62
N GLY A 192 12.98 -8.23 -1.12
CA GLY A 192 12.67 -9.66 -1.09
C GLY A 192 11.47 -9.99 -0.21
N TRP A 193 11.26 -9.23 0.87
CA TRP A 193 10.09 -9.40 1.73
C TRP A 193 8.77 -9.35 0.97
N SER A 194 8.70 -8.55 -0.10
CA SER A 194 7.50 -8.40 -0.93
C SER A 194 7.07 -9.68 -1.67
N PHE A 195 7.95 -10.68 -1.80
CA PHE A 195 7.59 -11.98 -2.39
C PHE A 195 6.81 -12.86 -1.42
N PHE A 196 7.05 -12.71 -0.13
CA PHE A 196 6.45 -13.53 0.92
C PHE A 196 5.23 -12.85 1.56
N ASP A 197 5.15 -11.53 1.46
CA ASP A 197 4.06 -10.75 2.06
C ASP A 197 2.74 -10.93 1.32
N LYS A 198 1.73 -11.37 2.03
CA LYS A 198 0.35 -11.52 1.52
C LYS A 198 -0.60 -10.79 2.46
N PRO A 199 -1.68 -10.18 1.96
CA PRO A 199 -2.10 -10.11 0.54
C PRO A 199 -1.45 -8.97 -0.27
N TYR A 200 -0.80 -7.97 0.39
CA TYR A 200 -0.45 -6.68 -0.21
C TYR A 200 0.91 -6.65 -0.93
N LYS A 201 1.70 -7.73 -0.85
CA LYS A 201 3.05 -7.81 -1.44
C LYS A 201 3.94 -6.62 -1.05
N GLN A 202 3.89 -6.17 0.22
CA GLN A 202 4.64 -5.02 0.70
C GLN A 202 6.08 -5.38 1.06
N GLY A 203 7.04 -4.53 0.70
CA GLY A 203 8.36 -4.54 1.31
C GLY A 203 8.32 -3.97 2.73
N LEU A 204 9.37 -4.15 3.53
CA LEU A 204 9.43 -3.62 4.90
C LEU A 204 9.25 -2.09 4.95
N HIS A 205 9.85 -1.38 4.00
CA HIS A 205 9.72 0.06 3.84
C HIS A 205 8.30 0.47 3.42
N ASP A 206 7.61 -0.34 2.61
CA ASP A 206 6.22 -0.10 2.22
C ASP A 206 5.27 -0.28 3.42
N LYS A 207 5.53 -1.28 4.28
CA LYS A 207 4.77 -1.48 5.52
C LYS A 207 4.91 -0.30 6.48
N ALA A 208 6.13 0.19 6.68
CA ALA A 208 6.39 1.33 7.54
C ALA A 208 5.65 2.60 7.05
N GLY A 209 5.56 2.80 5.74
CA GLY A 209 4.84 3.91 5.12
C GLY A 209 3.34 3.65 4.88
N LYS A 210 2.82 2.44 5.19
CA LYS A 210 1.44 2.03 4.85
C LYS A 210 1.12 2.29 3.37
N THR A 211 2.03 1.88 2.50
CA THR A 211 1.94 2.07 1.04
C THR A 211 1.94 0.74 0.31
N VAL A 212 1.43 0.74 -0.90
CA VAL A 212 1.49 -0.37 -1.84
C VAL A 212 2.06 0.09 -3.16
N VAL A 213 2.62 -0.83 -3.93
CA VAL A 213 3.03 -0.55 -5.31
C VAL A 213 2.02 -1.18 -6.25
N VAL A 214 1.42 -0.37 -7.10
CA VAL A 214 0.40 -0.77 -8.07
C VAL A 214 0.87 -0.48 -9.49
N SER A 215 0.21 -1.08 -10.47
CA SER A 215 0.40 -0.73 -11.88
C SER A 215 -0.05 0.72 -12.11
N ALA A 216 0.65 1.46 -12.99
CA ALA A 216 0.36 2.85 -13.31
C ALA A 216 -0.24 2.98 -14.70
#